data_0b2d71087881752b471d5655bf6d2e24
#
_entry.id   0b2d71087881752b471d5655bf6d2e24
#
_cell.length_a   1.000
_cell.length_b   1.000
_cell.length_c   1.000
_cell.angle_alpha   90.00
_cell.angle_beta   90.00
_cell.angle_gamma   90.00
#
_symmetry.space_group_name_H-M   'P 1'
#
loop_
_entity.id
_entity.type
_entity.pdbx_description
1 polymer ?
#
loop_
_entity_poly.entity_id
_entity_poly.type
_entity_poly.pdbx_seq_one_letter_code
_entity_poly.pdbx_strand_id
1 'polypeptide(L)'
;ELFVNYTGTDWISRVSAYPLVDGRPVTGKEGGQPLLDVAQPYPNHNGGHLLVDGDGHLLVGFGDGGWGGDPHGHGQDTSTLLGAILRINPTAVDGRPYRIPLDNPFVDDHPGTRPEILAYGLRNPWRFDLDPSTGDLWIADVGQDHLEEIDLLPAVHYTAGADFGWASMEGTRRFAGSAKDGHRLPVHEYSHGDGRCSIIGGVIIRAGNLKELDGAFLYSDFCDGRIRALLPDGGDWAAHDLEAVV
;
A
#
# COMPACT_ATOMS: atom_id res chain seq x y z
N GLU A 1 3.11 8.32 -19.48
CA GLU A 1 2.21 9.09 -18.60
C GLU A 1 2.89 9.36 -17.26
N LEU A 2 2.46 10.42 -16.57
CA LEU A 2 2.82 10.71 -15.18
C LEU A 2 1.56 10.54 -14.33
N PHE A 3 1.61 9.70 -13.31
CA PHE A 3 0.55 9.56 -12.33
C PHE A 3 0.85 10.44 -11.12
N VAL A 4 -0.16 11.12 -10.62
CA VAL A 4 -0.05 12.03 -9.47
C VAL A 4 -1.19 11.73 -8.50
N ASN A 5 -0.83 11.55 -7.22
CA ASN A 5 -1.78 11.53 -6.11
C ASN A 5 -1.60 12.78 -5.24
N TYR A 6 -2.70 13.36 -4.80
CA TYR A 6 -2.71 14.45 -3.83
C TYR A 6 -4.06 14.55 -3.12
N THR A 7 -4.06 15.02 -1.89
CA THR A 7 -5.28 15.37 -1.17
C THR A 7 -5.51 16.87 -1.26
N GLY A 8 -6.65 17.27 -1.80
CA GLY A 8 -7.05 18.66 -1.94
C GLY A 8 -7.48 19.30 -0.61
N THR A 9 -7.66 20.61 -0.61
CA THR A 9 -8.20 21.37 0.55
C THR A 9 -9.66 21.06 0.83
N ASP A 10 -10.32 20.36 -0.07
CA ASP A 10 -11.69 19.84 0.03
C ASP A 10 -11.74 18.41 0.62
N TRP A 11 -10.60 17.91 1.12
CA TRP A 11 -10.46 16.58 1.69
C TRP A 11 -10.80 15.44 0.72
N ILE A 12 -10.53 15.65 -0.56
CA ILE A 12 -10.61 14.59 -1.56
C ILE A 12 -9.19 14.22 -2.01
N SER A 13 -8.82 12.96 -1.84
CA SER A 13 -7.62 12.39 -2.45
C SER A 13 -7.91 12.07 -3.90
N ARG A 14 -7.08 12.61 -4.79
CA ARG A 14 -7.22 12.48 -6.24
C ARG A 14 -6.04 11.76 -6.84
N VAL A 15 -6.34 10.83 -7.72
CA VAL A 15 -5.35 10.20 -8.59
C VAL A 15 -5.64 10.64 -10.02
N SER A 16 -4.64 11.18 -10.69
CA SER A 16 -4.77 11.68 -12.06
C SER A 16 -3.61 11.21 -12.93
N ALA A 17 -3.90 10.93 -14.21
CA ALA A 17 -2.91 10.63 -15.23
C ALA A 17 -2.67 11.87 -16.10
N TYR A 18 -1.40 12.19 -16.35
CA TYR A 18 -0.97 13.27 -17.20
C TYR A 18 -0.17 12.72 -18.39
N PRO A 19 -0.61 12.96 -19.63
CA PRO A 19 0.21 12.63 -20.79
C PRO A 19 1.56 13.33 -20.75
N LEU A 20 2.59 12.67 -21.24
CA LEU A 20 3.91 13.27 -21.42
C LEU A 20 4.14 13.58 -22.90
N VAL A 21 4.51 14.82 -23.21
CA VAL A 21 4.98 15.24 -24.52
C VAL A 21 6.40 15.76 -24.36
N ASP A 22 7.34 15.17 -25.09
CA ASP A 22 8.78 15.45 -24.96
C ASP A 22 9.30 15.37 -23.52
N GLY A 23 8.79 14.35 -22.76
CA GLY A 23 9.16 14.12 -21.37
C GLY A 23 8.56 15.10 -20.36
N ARG A 24 7.65 15.98 -20.78
CA ARG A 24 6.99 16.97 -19.92
C ARG A 24 5.51 16.68 -19.78
N PRO A 25 4.95 16.78 -18.56
CA PRO A 25 3.52 16.59 -18.38
C PRO A 25 2.71 17.70 -19.07
N VAL A 26 1.67 17.32 -19.77
CA VAL A 26 0.69 18.26 -20.30
C VAL A 26 -0.20 18.71 -19.13
N THR A 27 -0.17 20.01 -18.84
CA THR A 27 -0.92 20.60 -17.70
C THR A 27 -2.05 21.50 -18.21
N GLY A 28 -2.91 21.96 -17.29
CA GLY A 28 -4.06 22.81 -17.63
C GLY A 28 -5.32 22.00 -17.93
N LYS A 29 -6.27 22.60 -18.63
CA LYS A 29 -7.60 21.99 -18.91
C LYS A 29 -7.55 20.73 -19.77
N GLU A 30 -6.47 20.52 -20.51
CA GLU A 30 -6.28 19.38 -21.42
C GLU A 30 -5.32 18.33 -20.83
N GLY A 31 -4.76 18.59 -19.63
CA GLY A 31 -3.64 17.83 -19.15
C GLY A 31 -3.99 16.63 -18.30
N GLY A 32 -4.76 16.81 -17.26
CA GLY A 32 -5.00 15.75 -16.30
C GLY A 32 -6.29 14.98 -16.55
N GLN A 33 -6.20 13.66 -16.72
CA GLN A 33 -7.35 12.77 -16.68
C GLN A 33 -7.55 12.29 -15.25
N PRO A 34 -8.66 12.64 -14.57
CA PRO A 34 -8.99 12.08 -13.27
C PRO A 34 -9.22 10.56 -13.38
N LEU A 35 -8.57 9.79 -12.52
CA LEU A 35 -8.77 8.35 -12.41
C LEU A 35 -9.63 8.03 -11.18
N LEU A 36 -9.24 8.52 -10.01
CA LEU A 36 -9.92 8.26 -8.74
C LEU A 36 -10.11 9.56 -7.96
N ASP A 37 -11.29 9.70 -7.36
CA ASP A 37 -11.61 10.72 -6.36
C ASP A 37 -12.13 10.00 -5.10
N VAL A 38 -11.41 10.11 -3.98
CA VAL A 38 -11.71 9.41 -2.73
C VAL A 38 -11.82 10.43 -1.60
N ALA A 39 -13.02 10.57 -1.02
CA ALA A 39 -13.24 11.46 0.11
C ALA A 39 -12.50 10.95 1.35
N GLN A 40 -11.80 11.86 2.03
CA GLN A 40 -11.06 11.59 3.25
C GLN A 40 -11.82 12.14 4.47
N PRO A 41 -12.21 11.27 5.42
CA PRO A 41 -12.93 11.72 6.61
C PRO A 41 -12.08 12.62 7.52
N TYR A 42 -10.76 12.38 7.54
CA TYR A 42 -9.81 13.08 8.41
C TYR A 42 -8.53 13.48 7.65
N PRO A 43 -7.72 14.40 8.25
CA PRO A 43 -6.51 14.93 7.60
C PRO A 43 -5.32 13.98 7.57
N ASN A 44 -5.41 12.82 8.19
CA ASN A 44 -4.36 11.81 8.28
C ASN A 44 -4.78 10.48 7.66
N HIS A 45 -3.85 9.55 7.49
CA HIS A 45 -4.02 8.23 6.84
C HIS A 45 -4.57 8.33 5.40
N ASN A 46 -4.15 9.35 4.67
CA ASN A 46 -4.62 9.54 3.30
C ASN A 46 -3.89 8.64 2.29
N GLY A 47 -2.84 7.93 2.72
CA GLY A 47 -2.03 7.11 1.84
C GLY A 47 -1.33 7.92 0.74
N GLY A 48 -1.43 7.44 -0.50
CA GLY A 48 -1.04 8.22 -1.68
C GLY A 48 0.15 7.66 -2.44
N HIS A 49 0.74 6.55 -2.01
CA HIS A 49 1.77 5.90 -2.80
C HIS A 49 1.18 5.32 -4.08
N LEU A 50 1.90 5.49 -5.18
CA LEU A 50 1.57 4.99 -6.50
C LEU A 50 2.70 4.11 -7.02
N LEU A 51 2.35 2.96 -7.60
CA LEU A 51 3.30 2.05 -8.22
C LEU A 51 2.69 1.48 -9.50
N VAL A 52 3.49 1.31 -10.54
CA VAL A 52 3.04 0.66 -11.79
C VAL A 52 3.64 -0.74 -11.84
N ASP A 53 2.80 -1.77 -12.00
CA ASP A 53 3.26 -3.15 -12.13
C ASP A 53 3.80 -3.47 -13.53
N GLY A 54 4.33 -4.69 -13.71
CA GLY A 54 4.93 -5.13 -14.96
C GLY A 54 3.94 -5.20 -16.14
N ASP A 55 2.64 -5.26 -15.87
CA ASP A 55 1.56 -5.31 -16.87
C ASP A 55 0.98 -3.92 -17.16
N GLY A 56 1.50 -2.89 -16.52
CA GLY A 56 1.07 -1.50 -16.67
C GLY A 56 -0.17 -1.13 -15.86
N HIS A 57 -0.55 -1.94 -14.85
CA HIS A 57 -1.59 -1.56 -13.91
C HIS A 57 -1.04 -0.62 -12.85
N LEU A 58 -1.87 0.31 -12.42
CA LEU A 58 -1.54 1.26 -11.36
C LEU A 58 -2.04 0.72 -10.02
N LEU A 59 -1.12 0.53 -9.08
CA LEU A 59 -1.41 0.27 -7.69
C LEU A 59 -1.48 1.59 -6.93
N VAL A 60 -2.50 1.72 -6.06
CA VAL A 60 -2.76 2.93 -5.28
C VAL A 60 -3.04 2.54 -3.84
N GLY A 61 -2.27 3.06 -2.89
CA GLY A 61 -2.52 2.83 -1.46
C GLY A 61 -3.36 3.96 -0.86
N PHE A 62 -4.44 3.59 -0.17
CA PHE A 62 -5.21 4.50 0.70
C PHE A 62 -5.28 3.94 2.12
N GLY A 63 -5.07 4.80 3.10
CA GLY A 63 -5.32 4.44 4.49
C GLY A 63 -6.81 4.38 4.84
N ASP A 64 -7.10 4.06 6.10
CA ASP A 64 -8.46 3.91 6.63
C ASP A 64 -9.27 5.24 6.69
N GLY A 65 -8.66 6.33 6.27
CA GLY A 65 -9.27 7.67 6.26
C GLY A 65 -9.03 8.45 7.53
N GLY A 66 -8.28 7.90 8.50
CA GLY A 66 -7.71 8.66 9.61
C GLY A 66 -8.41 8.55 10.94
N TRP A 67 -7.96 9.40 11.89
CA TRP A 67 -8.22 9.35 13.31
C TRP A 67 -7.58 8.12 13.99
N GLY A 68 -7.93 7.85 15.25
CA GLY A 68 -7.44 6.69 16.00
C GLY A 68 -8.46 5.55 15.98
N GLY A 69 -7.98 4.31 15.75
CA GLY A 69 -8.78 3.09 15.88
C GLY A 69 -9.84 2.87 14.82
N ASP A 70 -9.71 3.50 13.66
CA ASP A 70 -10.63 3.33 12.52
C ASP A 70 -12.12 3.52 12.90
N PRO A 71 -12.52 4.75 13.27
CA PRO A 71 -13.86 4.98 13.83
C PRO A 71 -15.02 4.69 12.86
N HIS A 72 -14.73 4.58 11.57
CA HIS A 72 -15.70 4.26 10.53
C HIS A 72 -15.66 2.81 10.06
N GLY A 73 -14.65 2.03 10.51
CA GLY A 73 -14.49 0.63 10.13
C GLY A 73 -14.02 0.42 8.69
N HIS A 74 -13.39 1.42 8.08
CA HIS A 74 -12.98 1.37 6.67
C HIS A 74 -11.92 0.31 6.38
N GLY A 75 -11.06 -0.03 7.34
CA GLY A 75 -10.09 -1.12 7.18
C GLY A 75 -10.76 -2.45 6.81
N GLN A 76 -11.99 -2.68 7.27
CA GLN A 76 -12.74 -3.90 7.02
C GLN A 76 -13.98 -3.71 6.12
N ASP A 77 -14.20 -2.49 5.60
CA ASP A 77 -15.33 -2.18 4.72
C ASP A 77 -14.90 -2.15 3.24
N THR A 78 -15.02 -3.28 2.58
CA THR A 78 -14.68 -3.43 1.16
C THR A 78 -15.65 -2.72 0.21
N SER A 79 -16.69 -2.05 0.71
CA SER A 79 -17.57 -1.19 -0.10
C SER A 79 -16.97 0.19 -0.37
N THR A 80 -15.89 0.54 0.32
CA THR A 80 -15.11 1.78 0.14
C THR A 80 -13.75 1.48 -0.51
N LEU A 81 -12.98 2.54 -0.86
CA LEU A 81 -11.62 2.42 -1.37
C LEU A 81 -10.57 2.70 -0.28
N LEU A 82 -11.02 2.92 0.95
CA LEU A 82 -10.15 3.24 2.09
C LEU A 82 -9.63 1.96 2.77
N GLY A 83 -8.51 2.07 3.47
CA GLY A 83 -7.87 0.94 4.15
C GLY A 83 -7.39 -0.17 3.21
N ALA A 84 -6.95 0.20 1.99
CA ALA A 84 -6.74 -0.76 0.91
C ALA A 84 -5.58 -0.40 -0.03
N ILE A 85 -5.04 -1.42 -0.68
CA ILE A 85 -4.30 -1.28 -1.94
C ILE A 85 -5.26 -1.57 -3.09
N LEU A 86 -5.39 -0.63 -3.99
CA LEU A 86 -6.18 -0.72 -5.21
C LEU A 86 -5.28 -1.11 -6.37
N ARG A 87 -5.85 -1.83 -7.36
CA ARG A 87 -5.18 -2.13 -8.63
C ARG A 87 -6.14 -1.84 -9.78
N ILE A 88 -5.75 -0.92 -10.65
CA ILE A 88 -6.55 -0.48 -11.82
C ILE A 88 -5.68 -0.47 -13.08
N ASN A 89 -6.29 -0.69 -14.23
CA ASN A 89 -5.66 -0.41 -15.51
C ASN A 89 -6.00 1.04 -15.90
N PRO A 90 -5.03 1.97 -15.94
CA PRO A 90 -5.29 3.39 -16.14
C PRO A 90 -5.73 3.77 -17.55
N THR A 91 -5.92 2.79 -18.43
CA THR A 91 -6.39 3.04 -19.81
C THR A 91 -7.89 3.28 -19.82
N ALA A 92 -8.31 4.45 -20.28
CA ALA A 92 -9.72 4.78 -20.43
C ALA A 92 -10.43 3.86 -21.44
N VAL A 93 -11.68 3.50 -21.17
CA VAL A 93 -12.52 2.68 -22.05
C VAL A 93 -14.00 3.02 -21.87
N ASP A 94 -14.73 3.15 -22.98
CA ASP A 94 -16.19 3.33 -23.00
C ASP A 94 -16.69 4.45 -22.06
N GLY A 95 -15.94 5.57 -22.01
CA GLY A 95 -16.26 6.72 -21.16
C GLY A 95 -15.89 6.55 -19.67
N ARG A 96 -15.28 5.43 -19.30
CA ARG A 96 -14.72 5.21 -17.97
C ARG A 96 -13.25 5.63 -17.95
N PRO A 97 -12.76 6.26 -16.87
CA PRO A 97 -11.38 6.74 -16.82
C PRO A 97 -10.34 5.63 -16.70
N TYR A 98 -10.72 4.45 -16.25
CA TYR A 98 -9.88 3.26 -16.08
C TYR A 98 -10.69 1.98 -16.27
N ARG A 99 -10.01 0.83 -16.29
CA ARG A 99 -10.60 -0.51 -16.29
C ARG A 99 -10.21 -1.24 -15.01
N ILE A 100 -11.00 -2.24 -14.65
CA ILE A 100 -10.64 -3.19 -13.61
C ILE A 100 -9.89 -4.36 -14.28
N PRO A 101 -8.68 -4.73 -13.81
CA PRO A 101 -8.01 -5.95 -14.24
C PRO A 101 -8.89 -7.17 -13.98
N LEU A 102 -8.98 -8.09 -14.95
CA LEU A 102 -9.88 -9.25 -14.85
C LEU A 102 -9.44 -10.26 -13.78
N ASP A 103 -8.21 -10.17 -13.35
CA ASP A 103 -7.60 -10.97 -12.29
C ASP A 103 -7.59 -10.28 -10.93
N ASN A 104 -8.31 -9.16 -10.77
CA ASN A 104 -8.56 -8.60 -9.45
C ASN A 104 -9.50 -9.53 -8.65
N PRO A 105 -9.31 -9.62 -7.32
CA PRO A 105 -10.02 -10.61 -6.50
C PRO A 105 -11.54 -10.43 -6.45
N PHE A 106 -12.04 -9.21 -6.65
CA PHE A 106 -13.45 -8.88 -6.45
C PHE A 106 -14.17 -8.45 -7.75
N VAL A 107 -13.68 -8.93 -8.90
CA VAL A 107 -14.26 -8.59 -10.22
C VAL A 107 -15.65 -9.18 -10.41
N ASP A 108 -15.86 -10.43 -9.98
CA ASP A 108 -17.08 -11.20 -10.21
C ASP A 108 -17.82 -11.51 -8.90
N ASP A 109 -19.16 -11.37 -8.94
CA ASP A 109 -20.12 -11.84 -7.91
C ASP A 109 -19.81 -11.48 -6.45
N HIS A 110 -19.20 -10.32 -6.22
CA HIS A 110 -19.00 -9.78 -4.88
C HIS A 110 -19.88 -8.52 -4.67
N PRO A 111 -21.20 -8.65 -4.52
CA PRO A 111 -22.09 -7.51 -4.42
C PRO A 111 -21.72 -6.62 -3.21
N GLY A 112 -21.54 -5.34 -3.47
CA GLY A 112 -21.16 -4.37 -2.45
C GLY A 112 -19.65 -4.22 -2.24
N THR A 113 -18.81 -5.05 -2.84
CA THR A 113 -17.35 -4.91 -2.77
C THR A 113 -16.83 -4.12 -3.95
N ARG A 114 -15.84 -3.27 -3.73
CA ARG A 114 -15.19 -2.48 -4.77
C ARG A 114 -14.22 -3.36 -5.55
N PRO A 115 -14.42 -3.51 -6.88
CA PRO A 115 -13.59 -4.38 -7.70
C PRO A 115 -12.17 -3.84 -7.93
N GLU A 116 -11.91 -2.58 -7.58
CA GLU A 116 -10.56 -1.98 -7.60
C GLU A 116 -9.64 -2.57 -6.53
N ILE A 117 -10.19 -3.14 -5.45
CA ILE A 117 -9.42 -3.61 -4.31
C ILE A 117 -8.60 -4.85 -4.69
N LEU A 118 -7.30 -4.79 -4.41
CA LEU A 118 -6.38 -5.93 -4.46
C LEU A 118 -6.19 -6.53 -3.06
N ALA A 119 -6.03 -5.68 -2.05
CA ALA A 119 -5.88 -6.04 -0.64
C ALA A 119 -6.52 -4.98 0.25
N TYR A 120 -6.97 -5.38 1.43
CA TYR A 120 -7.63 -4.51 2.41
C TYR A 120 -7.23 -4.88 3.84
N GLY A 121 -7.81 -4.23 4.83
CA GLY A 121 -7.43 -4.43 6.22
C GLY A 121 -6.12 -3.74 6.58
N LEU A 122 -5.85 -2.61 5.94
CA LEU A 122 -4.67 -1.78 6.14
C LEU A 122 -5.05 -0.49 6.86
N ARG A 123 -4.16 0.01 7.72
CA ARG A 123 -4.36 1.26 8.44
C ARG A 123 -3.90 2.46 7.65
N ASN A 124 -2.65 2.48 7.26
CA ASN A 124 -2.05 3.55 6.46
C ASN A 124 -0.84 3.02 5.69
N PRO A 125 -1.06 2.29 4.59
CA PRO A 125 -0.01 1.71 3.76
C PRO A 125 0.80 2.83 3.12
N TRP A 126 1.84 3.28 3.87
CA TRP A 126 2.59 4.48 3.54
C TRP A 126 3.45 4.30 2.30
N ARG A 127 4.12 3.15 2.22
CA ARG A 127 4.92 2.74 1.06
C ARG A 127 4.78 1.26 0.82
N PHE A 128 4.86 0.89 -0.44
CA PHE A 128 4.89 -0.49 -0.87
C PHE A 128 5.74 -0.62 -2.12
N ASP A 129 6.23 -1.81 -2.39
CA ASP A 129 7.01 -2.09 -3.60
C ASP A 129 6.72 -3.50 -4.11
N LEU A 130 6.93 -3.71 -5.40
CA LEU A 130 6.83 -5.01 -6.04
C LEU A 130 8.21 -5.60 -6.24
N ASP A 131 8.39 -6.82 -5.79
CA ASP A 131 9.57 -7.58 -6.16
C ASP A 131 9.57 -7.87 -7.67
N PRO A 132 10.47 -7.28 -8.44
CA PRO A 132 10.48 -7.44 -9.89
C PRO A 132 10.79 -8.87 -10.35
N SER A 133 11.26 -9.74 -9.45
CA SER A 133 11.58 -11.13 -9.76
C SER A 133 10.42 -12.07 -9.52
N THR A 134 9.57 -11.80 -8.52
CA THR A 134 8.46 -12.67 -8.11
C THR A 134 7.09 -12.05 -8.36
N GLY A 135 7.02 -10.73 -8.44
CA GLY A 135 5.79 -9.95 -8.47
C GLY A 135 5.12 -9.81 -7.10
N ASP A 136 5.76 -10.27 -6.03
CA ASP A 136 5.21 -10.17 -4.68
C ASP A 136 5.15 -8.72 -4.21
N LEU A 137 4.04 -8.33 -3.61
CA LEU A 137 3.82 -6.97 -3.10
C LEU A 137 4.21 -6.89 -1.62
N TRP A 138 5.15 -6.02 -1.33
CA TRP A 138 5.62 -5.69 0.01
C TRP A 138 5.02 -4.38 0.46
N ILE A 139 4.41 -4.35 1.64
CA ILE A 139 3.67 -3.20 2.14
C ILE A 139 4.23 -2.83 3.52
N ALA A 140 4.59 -1.57 3.72
CA ALA A 140 4.85 -1.02 5.04
C ALA A 140 3.60 -0.28 5.50
N ASP A 141 2.91 -0.85 6.48
CA ASP A 141 1.69 -0.29 7.05
C ASP A 141 1.97 0.33 8.42
N VAL A 142 1.56 1.59 8.58
CA VAL A 142 1.81 2.35 9.81
C VAL A 142 0.80 1.96 10.87
N GLY A 143 1.30 1.44 11.98
CA GLY A 143 0.50 1.03 13.12
C GLY A 143 -0.09 2.16 13.95
N GLN A 144 -0.89 1.83 14.96
CA GLN A 144 -1.61 2.81 15.78
C GLN A 144 -0.84 3.20 17.04
N ASP A 145 -0.62 2.25 17.94
CA ASP A 145 -0.16 2.51 19.30
C ASP A 145 1.03 1.64 19.72
N HIS A 146 1.20 0.48 19.10
CA HIS A 146 2.09 -0.55 19.63
C HIS A 146 3.07 -1.12 18.61
N LEU A 147 2.62 -1.39 17.39
CA LEU A 147 3.37 -2.15 16.40
C LEU A 147 3.35 -1.44 15.05
N GLU A 148 4.51 -1.44 14.42
CA GLU A 148 4.66 -1.17 12.98
C GLU A 148 4.82 -2.50 12.26
N GLU A 149 4.33 -2.60 11.02
CA GLU A 149 4.32 -3.87 10.32
C GLU A 149 4.77 -3.80 8.86
N ILE A 150 5.31 -4.92 8.39
CA ILE A 150 5.60 -5.16 6.99
C ILE A 150 4.81 -6.38 6.56
N ASP A 151 3.94 -6.16 5.60
CA ASP A 151 3.07 -7.18 5.03
C ASP A 151 3.58 -7.69 3.70
N LEU A 152 3.22 -8.93 3.39
CA LEU A 152 3.57 -9.56 2.12
C LEU A 152 2.32 -10.18 1.47
N LEU A 153 2.02 -9.72 0.26
CA LEU A 153 1.06 -10.37 -0.62
C LEU A 153 1.79 -11.06 -1.78
N PRO A 154 1.96 -12.39 -1.73
CA PRO A 154 2.53 -13.12 -2.86
C PRO A 154 1.68 -12.97 -4.12
N ALA A 155 2.32 -12.81 -5.27
CA ALA A 155 1.64 -12.61 -6.56
C ALA A 155 0.64 -13.72 -6.88
N VAL A 156 0.92 -14.96 -6.49
CA VAL A 156 0.02 -16.13 -6.66
C VAL A 156 -1.31 -15.99 -5.91
N HIS A 157 -1.43 -15.04 -5.00
CA HIS A 157 -2.64 -14.78 -4.22
C HIS A 157 -3.42 -13.53 -4.67
N TYR A 158 -3.01 -12.86 -5.74
CA TYR A 158 -3.68 -11.64 -6.22
C TYR A 158 -5.15 -11.89 -6.55
N THR A 159 -5.48 -13.03 -7.14
CA THR A 159 -6.87 -13.38 -7.48
C THR A 159 -7.73 -13.79 -6.28
N ALA A 160 -7.12 -14.04 -5.12
CA ALA A 160 -7.84 -14.44 -3.91
C ALA A 160 -8.18 -13.25 -3.01
N GLY A 161 -7.50 -12.12 -3.19
CA GLY A 161 -7.53 -11.00 -2.27
C GLY A 161 -6.80 -11.28 -0.95
N ALA A 162 -6.54 -10.24 -0.19
CA ALA A 162 -5.92 -10.35 1.12
C ALA A 162 -6.56 -9.39 2.13
N ASP A 163 -6.83 -9.89 3.34
CA ASP A 163 -7.19 -9.11 4.52
C ASP A 163 -5.98 -9.09 5.47
N PHE A 164 -5.48 -7.91 5.82
CA PHE A 164 -4.35 -7.73 6.74
C PHE A 164 -4.79 -7.42 8.19
N GLY A 165 -6.10 -7.37 8.44
CA GLY A 165 -6.67 -7.46 9.77
C GLY A 165 -7.00 -6.14 10.47
N TRP A 166 -6.54 -4.99 10.02
CA TRP A 166 -6.89 -3.71 10.62
C TRP A 166 -8.40 -3.41 10.51
N ALA A 167 -9.14 -2.91 11.54
CA ALA A 167 -8.62 -2.52 12.86
C ALA A 167 -8.85 -3.61 13.94
N SER A 168 -9.11 -4.85 13.55
CA SER A 168 -9.20 -5.95 14.53
C SER A 168 -7.84 -6.34 15.07
N MET A 169 -6.83 -6.20 14.25
CA MET A 169 -5.42 -6.47 14.55
C MET A 169 -4.56 -5.24 14.32
N GLU A 170 -3.46 -5.15 15.04
CA GLU A 170 -2.30 -4.29 14.84
C GLU A 170 -1.09 -5.20 14.89
N GLY A 171 -0.53 -5.54 13.74
CA GLY A 171 0.42 -6.63 13.61
C GLY A 171 -0.19 -7.97 14.05
N THR A 172 0.55 -8.72 14.86
CA THR A 172 0.05 -9.96 15.48
C THR A 172 -0.81 -9.72 16.72
N ARG A 173 -0.95 -8.46 17.15
CA ARG A 173 -1.68 -8.09 18.36
C ARG A 173 -3.14 -7.76 18.05
N ARG A 174 -4.05 -8.28 18.88
CA ARG A 174 -5.45 -7.84 18.84
C ARG A 174 -5.55 -6.37 19.26
N PHE A 175 -6.21 -5.56 18.40
CA PHE A 175 -6.46 -4.14 18.67
C PHE A 175 -7.92 -3.90 19.05
N ALA A 176 -8.88 -4.13 18.17
CA ALA A 176 -10.29 -3.89 18.43
C ALA A 176 -11.19 -5.03 17.96
N GLY A 177 -12.28 -5.29 18.69
CA GLY A 177 -13.26 -6.29 18.28
C GLY A 177 -12.74 -7.73 18.21
N SER A 178 -13.28 -8.49 17.26
CA SER A 178 -12.86 -9.86 16.95
C SER A 178 -12.20 -9.89 15.59
N ALA A 179 -10.98 -10.41 15.51
CA ALA A 179 -10.33 -10.66 14.24
C ALA A 179 -11.17 -11.64 13.41
N LYS A 180 -11.28 -11.38 12.12
CA LYS A 180 -11.87 -12.35 11.18
C LYS A 180 -10.89 -13.50 10.97
N ASP A 181 -11.42 -14.72 10.84
CA ASP A 181 -10.60 -15.86 10.46
C ASP A 181 -10.03 -15.65 9.05
N GLY A 182 -8.76 -16.01 8.87
CA GLY A 182 -8.11 -15.97 7.56
C GLY A 182 -7.41 -14.67 7.18
N HIS A 183 -7.35 -13.67 8.09
CA HIS A 183 -6.48 -12.52 7.85
C HIS A 183 -5.01 -12.94 7.80
N ARG A 184 -4.20 -12.20 7.03
CA ARG A 184 -2.77 -12.44 6.93
C ARG A 184 -2.04 -11.74 8.06
N LEU A 185 -1.08 -12.45 8.64
CA LEU A 185 -0.14 -11.86 9.59
C LEU A 185 1.00 -11.18 8.83
N PRO A 186 1.59 -10.12 9.40
CA PRO A 186 2.78 -9.49 8.84
C PRO A 186 3.96 -10.47 8.80
N VAL A 187 4.85 -10.27 7.84
CA VAL A 187 6.12 -11.03 7.78
C VAL A 187 7.17 -10.45 8.72
N HIS A 188 6.99 -9.21 9.15
CA HIS A 188 7.82 -8.56 10.16
C HIS A 188 7.02 -7.49 10.89
N GLU A 189 7.25 -7.39 12.18
CA GLU A 189 6.69 -6.31 13.01
C GLU A 189 7.73 -5.84 14.03
N TYR A 190 7.58 -4.60 14.48
CA TYR A 190 8.40 -4.08 15.57
C TYR A 190 7.61 -3.11 16.45
N SER A 191 7.95 -3.08 17.73
CA SER A 191 7.23 -2.24 18.70
C SER A 191 7.64 -0.78 18.59
N HIS A 192 6.68 0.10 18.91
CA HIS A 192 6.98 1.48 19.31
C HIS A 192 7.90 1.47 20.55
N GLY A 193 8.74 2.46 20.65
CA GLY A 193 9.77 2.54 21.69
C GLY A 193 11.18 2.55 21.10
N ASP A 194 12.18 2.75 21.92
CA ASP A 194 13.58 2.90 21.49
C ASP A 194 13.76 3.94 20.36
N GLY A 195 12.92 4.98 20.37
CA GLY A 195 12.92 6.03 19.36
C GLY A 195 12.11 5.73 18.10
N ARG A 196 11.42 4.59 18.01
CA ARG A 196 10.59 4.19 16.84
C ARG A 196 9.13 4.56 17.04
N CYS A 197 8.44 4.94 15.95
CA CYS A 197 7.07 5.40 16.03
C CYS A 197 6.24 5.29 14.74
N SER A 198 6.87 5.13 13.58
CA SER A 198 6.15 5.13 12.31
C SER A 198 7.04 4.60 11.19
N ILE A 199 6.68 3.46 10.65
CA ILE A 199 7.42 2.85 9.55
C ILE A 199 7.37 3.73 8.30
N ILE A 200 8.52 3.90 7.68
CA ILE A 200 8.64 4.39 6.33
C ILE A 200 9.10 3.22 5.49
N GLY A 201 8.19 2.68 4.71
CA GLY A 201 8.48 1.60 3.78
C GLY A 201 9.37 2.06 2.67
N GLY A 202 9.81 1.16 1.91
CA GLY A 202 10.98 1.20 1.16
C GLY A 202 10.88 0.57 -0.20
N VAL A 203 11.90 -0.17 -0.50
CA VAL A 203 12.09 -0.77 -1.81
C VAL A 203 12.66 -2.17 -1.67
N ILE A 204 12.32 -3.06 -2.60
CA ILE A 204 12.99 -4.35 -2.79
C ILE A 204 14.27 -4.15 -3.57
N ILE A 205 15.36 -4.65 -3.04
CA ILE A 205 16.65 -4.63 -3.73
C ILE A 205 16.79 -5.88 -4.60
N ARG A 206 16.89 -5.66 -5.90
CA ARG A 206 17.23 -6.68 -6.89
C ARG A 206 18.28 -6.10 -7.82
N ALA A 207 19.53 -6.19 -7.49
CA ALA A 207 20.56 -5.82 -8.46
C ALA A 207 21.99 -6.12 -8.05
N GLY A 208 22.74 -6.45 -9.02
CA GLY A 208 24.10 -6.86 -9.20
C GLY A 208 25.21 -6.24 -8.37
N ASN A 209 25.09 -5.03 -7.87
CA ASN A 209 26.18 -4.38 -7.12
C ASN A 209 26.04 -4.49 -5.60
N LEU A 210 24.84 -4.82 -5.10
CA LEU A 210 24.54 -4.98 -3.67
C LEU A 210 24.15 -6.43 -3.39
N LYS A 211 25.00 -7.37 -3.74
CA LYS A 211 24.70 -8.82 -3.65
C LYS A 211 24.29 -9.28 -2.26
N GLU A 212 24.81 -8.65 -1.23
CA GLU A 212 24.49 -8.96 0.16
C GLU A 212 23.08 -8.50 0.57
N LEU A 213 22.46 -7.62 -0.23
CA LEU A 213 21.11 -7.13 -0.05
C LEU A 213 20.13 -7.65 -1.11
N ASP A 214 20.54 -8.60 -1.95
CA ASP A 214 19.65 -9.13 -2.98
C ASP A 214 18.44 -9.83 -2.34
N GLY A 215 17.25 -9.36 -2.68
CA GLY A 215 15.99 -9.79 -2.07
C GLY A 215 15.61 -9.10 -0.77
N ALA A 216 16.41 -8.15 -0.30
CA ALA A 216 16.07 -7.39 0.89
C ALA A 216 14.96 -6.38 0.62
N PHE A 217 14.02 -6.25 1.57
CA PHE A 217 13.15 -5.08 1.65
C PHE A 217 13.80 -4.04 2.56
N LEU A 218 14.17 -2.90 1.98
CA LEU A 218 14.74 -1.78 2.76
C LEU A 218 13.63 -0.93 3.33
N TYR A 219 13.72 -0.59 4.60
CA TYR A 219 12.79 0.28 5.29
C TYR A 219 13.48 1.16 6.33
N SER A 220 12.79 2.14 6.83
CA SER A 220 13.22 3.05 7.89
C SER A 220 12.05 3.33 8.83
N ASP A 221 12.33 3.99 9.94
CA ASP A 221 11.31 4.56 10.83
C ASP A 221 11.49 6.08 10.91
N PHE A 222 10.38 6.81 10.90
CA PHE A 222 10.39 8.28 10.88
C PHE A 222 11.07 8.90 12.10
N CYS A 223 10.96 8.22 13.26
CA CYS A 223 11.47 8.74 14.52
C CYS A 223 12.96 8.45 14.73
N ASP A 224 13.44 7.27 14.34
CA ASP A 224 14.85 6.92 14.56
C ASP A 224 15.74 7.12 13.32
N GLY A 225 15.12 7.19 12.14
CA GLY A 225 15.79 7.51 10.88
C GLY A 225 16.81 6.47 10.39
N ARG A 226 16.91 5.30 11.05
CA ARG A 226 17.83 4.23 10.63
C ARG A 226 17.28 3.49 9.42
N ILE A 227 18.18 3.13 8.51
CA ILE A 227 17.83 2.24 7.41
C ILE A 227 18.04 0.80 7.85
N ARG A 228 17.07 -0.05 7.57
CA ARG A 228 17.09 -1.49 7.86
C ARG A 228 16.85 -2.29 6.61
N ALA A 229 17.44 -3.46 6.57
CA ALA A 229 17.20 -4.48 5.57
C ALA A 229 16.46 -5.66 6.21
N LEU A 230 15.31 -6.00 5.68
CA LEU A 230 14.62 -7.25 6.01
C LEU A 230 15.03 -8.31 5.00
N LEU A 231 15.71 -9.34 5.45
CA LEU A 231 16.31 -10.39 4.63
C LEU A 231 15.70 -11.77 4.95
N PRO A 232 15.63 -12.68 3.97
CA PRO A 232 15.24 -14.06 4.23
C PRO A 232 16.20 -14.73 5.22
N ASP A 233 15.65 -15.42 6.22
CA ASP A 233 16.40 -16.19 7.21
C ASP A 233 15.71 -17.52 7.51
N GLY A 234 16.22 -18.62 6.96
CA GLY A 234 15.78 -19.98 7.26
C GLY A 234 14.30 -20.31 7.00
N GLY A 235 13.62 -19.54 6.17
CA GLY A 235 12.16 -19.63 5.88
C GLY A 235 11.33 -18.58 6.59
N ASP A 236 11.99 -17.69 7.30
CA ASP A 236 11.45 -16.52 7.99
C ASP A 236 12.17 -15.25 7.50
N TRP A 237 11.99 -14.12 8.18
CA TRP A 237 12.58 -12.84 7.84
C TRP A 237 13.32 -12.25 9.05
N ALA A 238 14.53 -11.75 8.83
CA ALA A 238 15.33 -11.08 9.85
C ALA A 238 15.65 -9.64 9.46
N ALA A 239 15.47 -8.72 10.41
CA ALA A 239 15.79 -7.31 10.23
C ALA A 239 17.23 -7.03 10.68
N HIS A 240 17.97 -6.32 9.84
CA HIS A 240 19.35 -5.90 10.08
C HIS A 240 19.46 -4.39 9.95
N ASP A 241 20.01 -3.73 10.95
CA ASP A 241 20.40 -2.32 10.85
C ASP A 241 21.52 -2.18 9.83
N LEU A 242 21.33 -1.31 8.86
CA LEU A 242 22.39 -0.92 7.94
C LEU A 242 23.13 0.27 8.58
N GLU A 243 24.39 0.09 8.93
CA GLU A 243 25.22 1.20 9.34
C GLU A 243 25.32 2.16 8.12
N ALA A 244 24.78 3.36 8.27
CA ALA A 244 25.00 4.39 7.27
C ALA A 244 26.50 4.70 7.23
N VAL A 245 27.16 4.28 6.18
CA VAL A 245 28.47 4.83 5.84
C VAL A 245 28.22 6.24 5.32
N VAL A 246 28.32 7.21 6.23
CA VAL A 246 28.27 8.63 5.91
C VAL A 246 29.66 9.09 5.46
#